data_a1548394517095a3f9dc9128baa1df8c
#
_entry.id   a1548394517095a3f9dc9128baa1df8c
#
_cell.length_a   1.000
_cell.length_b   1.000
_cell.length_c   1.000
_cell.angle_alpha   90.00
_cell.angle_beta   90.00
_cell.angle_gamma   90.00
#
_symmetry.space_group_name_H-M   'P 1'
#
loop_
_entity.id
_entity.type
_entity.pdbx_description
1 polymer ?
#
loop_
_entity_poly.entity_id
_entity_poly.type
_entity_poly.pdbx_seq_one_letter_code
_entity_poly.pdbx_strand_id
1 'polypeptide(L)'
;MRHRWFICLFLCSTFVFAQESSSVKNGEFWGKSEAYLHKQAFQMFGLIDEALTENPPTIGAPMVRKLALYNLDAMLHETKYDHTEPFNNFLESRMKKLLADLDKPVKKGMKIYKVYNDGFIARTQSATIAFDVVRGAIQGKEIIPKKYIRQIVDHCDILFITHNHGDHADPIVANLFIEAGKPVIAPTNVWKNNVSVQHLRSDKIIDKAIELKSGKKLQVKILPGHQSELMNNIYVVTTEEKKTVVQTGDQYHKEDIEWLMNIHQEIPRPDALLVNCWTNRMNDLIEGFSPKFVITGHENEMGHTIDHREAFWLTFQKMKEIERNYVVMGWGEWFFCK
;
A
#
# COMPACT_ATOMS: atom_id res chain seq x y z
N MET A 1 5.18 32.03 -57.04
CA MET A 1 4.81 31.12 -55.93
C MET A 1 5.70 31.41 -54.74
N ARG A 2 5.15 32.04 -53.69
CA ARG A 2 5.92 32.40 -52.46
C ARG A 2 5.58 31.38 -51.39
N HIS A 3 6.56 30.56 -50.98
CA HIS A 3 6.45 29.63 -49.84
C HIS A 3 6.66 30.42 -48.56
N ARG A 4 5.61 30.47 -47.72
CA ARG A 4 5.67 30.97 -46.34
C ARG A 4 5.97 29.80 -45.45
N TRP A 5 7.13 29.81 -44.81
CA TRP A 5 7.48 28.92 -43.72
C TRP A 5 6.86 29.45 -42.43
N PHE A 6 5.98 28.65 -41.79
CA PHE A 6 5.49 28.90 -40.45
C PHE A 6 6.47 28.24 -39.49
N ILE A 7 7.24 29.02 -38.75
CA ILE A 7 8.03 28.56 -37.62
C ILE A 7 7.09 28.56 -36.41
N CYS A 8 6.66 27.36 -35.95
CA CYS A 8 6.03 27.16 -34.66
C CYS A 8 7.13 27.19 -33.57
N LEU A 9 7.23 28.30 -32.85
CA LEU A 9 7.98 28.38 -31.61
C LEU A 9 7.19 27.61 -30.52
N PHE A 10 7.65 26.42 -30.20
CA PHE A 10 7.25 25.74 -28.95
C PHE A 10 7.95 26.43 -27.77
N LEU A 11 7.22 27.30 -27.06
CA LEU A 11 7.61 27.77 -25.75
C LEU A 11 7.46 26.59 -24.75
N CYS A 12 8.54 25.86 -24.54
CA CYS A 12 8.68 24.99 -23.37
C CYS A 12 8.82 25.88 -22.13
N SER A 13 7.70 26.12 -21.44
CA SER A 13 7.72 26.68 -20.10
C SER A 13 8.21 25.61 -19.14
N THR A 14 9.53 25.52 -18.95
CA THR A 14 10.11 24.82 -17.81
C THR A 14 9.73 25.60 -16.56
N PHE A 15 8.73 25.10 -15.82
CA PHE A 15 8.53 25.51 -14.44
C PHE A 15 9.73 24.99 -13.65
N VAL A 16 10.77 25.79 -13.57
CA VAL A 16 11.81 25.66 -12.55
C VAL A 16 11.11 26.07 -11.25
N PHE A 17 10.72 25.10 -10.45
CA PHE A 17 10.50 25.35 -9.04
C PHE A 17 11.86 25.80 -8.48
N ALA A 18 12.04 27.07 -8.36
CA ALA A 18 13.12 27.64 -7.60
C ALA A 18 12.94 27.17 -6.15
N GLN A 19 13.60 26.07 -5.81
CA GLN A 19 13.86 25.71 -4.43
C GLN A 19 14.67 26.90 -3.90
N GLU A 20 14.08 27.75 -3.06
CA GLU A 20 14.83 28.77 -2.34
C GLU A 20 15.97 28.05 -1.62
N SER A 21 17.13 28.09 -2.22
CA SER A 21 18.36 27.73 -1.54
C SER A 21 18.63 28.83 -0.50
N SER A 22 17.93 28.70 0.66
CA SER A 22 18.32 29.50 1.81
C SER A 22 19.76 29.09 2.14
N SER A 23 20.72 29.89 1.72
CA SER A 23 22.13 29.66 2.04
C SER A 23 22.26 29.57 3.55
N VAL A 24 22.45 28.37 4.07
CA VAL A 24 22.68 28.16 5.50
C VAL A 24 23.94 28.90 5.87
N LYS A 25 23.81 29.91 6.76
CA LYS A 25 24.96 30.68 7.24
C LYS A 25 25.80 29.80 8.17
N ASN A 26 27.12 29.90 8.03
CA ASN A 26 28.04 29.18 8.90
C ASN A 26 27.74 29.54 10.37
N GLY A 27 27.52 28.51 11.23
CA GLY A 27 27.17 28.70 12.64
C GLY A 27 25.68 29.05 12.92
N GLU A 28 24.80 29.04 11.93
CA GLU A 28 23.36 29.35 12.09
C GLU A 28 22.67 28.54 13.20
N PHE A 29 23.08 27.30 13.38
CA PHE A 29 22.49 26.36 14.34
C PHE A 29 23.29 26.20 15.64
N TRP A 30 24.39 26.92 15.83
CA TRP A 30 25.17 26.78 17.06
C TRP A 30 24.33 27.11 18.30
N GLY A 31 24.28 26.16 19.25
CA GLY A 31 23.43 26.27 20.44
C GLY A 31 21.93 26.02 20.19
N LYS A 32 21.52 25.63 18.96
CA LYS A 32 20.13 25.41 18.58
C LYS A 32 19.92 23.98 18.02
N SER A 33 20.23 22.97 18.81
CA SER A 33 20.20 21.55 18.37
C SER A 33 18.84 21.12 17.83
N GLU A 34 17.73 21.58 18.42
CA GLU A 34 16.38 21.25 17.96
C GLU A 34 16.10 21.81 16.55
N ALA A 35 16.46 23.05 16.30
CA ALA A 35 16.29 23.67 14.98
C ALA A 35 17.17 22.97 13.92
N TYR A 36 18.38 22.56 14.31
CA TYR A 36 19.27 21.78 13.45
C TYR A 36 18.65 20.43 13.08
N LEU A 37 18.20 19.65 14.08
CA LEU A 37 17.60 18.35 13.85
C LEU A 37 16.31 18.44 13.03
N HIS A 38 15.49 19.46 13.26
CA HIS A 38 14.29 19.70 12.47
C HIS A 38 14.65 19.98 10.99
N LYS A 39 15.63 20.85 10.73
CA LYS A 39 16.10 21.12 9.37
C LYS A 39 16.72 19.88 8.72
N GLN A 40 17.50 19.10 9.48
CA GLN A 40 18.08 17.83 9.01
C GLN A 40 16.98 16.85 8.63
N ALA A 41 15.91 16.72 9.43
CA ALA A 41 14.79 15.82 9.12
C ALA A 41 14.11 16.20 7.80
N PHE A 42 13.87 17.49 7.55
CA PHE A 42 13.34 17.95 6.25
C PHE A 42 14.23 17.52 5.08
N GLN A 43 15.55 17.73 5.21
CA GLN A 43 16.50 17.35 4.16
C GLN A 43 16.47 15.82 3.94
N MET A 44 16.50 15.04 5.02
CA MET A 44 16.51 13.57 4.92
C MET A 44 15.24 13.03 4.28
N PHE A 45 14.06 13.45 4.74
CA PHE A 45 12.79 13.02 4.12
C PHE A 45 12.67 13.49 2.66
N GLY A 46 13.16 14.69 2.34
CA GLY A 46 13.18 15.20 0.97
C GLY A 46 14.04 14.34 0.04
N LEU A 47 15.28 14.02 0.45
CA LEU A 47 16.19 13.15 -0.32
C LEU A 47 15.64 11.73 -0.46
N ILE A 48 15.02 11.19 0.58
CA ILE A 48 14.36 9.87 0.52
C ILE A 48 13.22 9.90 -0.50
N ASP A 49 12.36 10.92 -0.46
CA ASP A 49 11.23 11.06 -1.38
C ASP A 49 11.69 11.21 -2.85
N GLU A 50 12.74 11.97 -3.09
CA GLU A 50 13.38 12.13 -4.40
C GLU A 50 13.97 10.80 -4.88
N ALA A 51 14.81 10.14 -4.08
CA ALA A 51 15.43 8.86 -4.42
C ALA A 51 14.41 7.76 -4.73
N LEU A 52 13.32 7.66 -3.96
CA LEU A 52 12.23 6.71 -4.21
C LEU A 52 11.43 7.07 -5.47
N THR A 53 11.34 8.35 -5.83
CA THR A 53 10.65 8.82 -7.03
C THR A 53 11.45 8.51 -8.29
N GLU A 54 12.76 8.74 -8.25
CA GLU A 54 13.68 8.46 -9.35
C GLU A 54 13.95 6.97 -9.55
N ASN A 55 13.83 6.19 -8.46
CA ASN A 55 14.02 4.75 -8.46
C ASN A 55 12.73 4.03 -8.05
N PRO A 56 11.70 3.95 -8.91
CA PRO A 56 10.41 3.37 -8.59
C PRO A 56 10.52 1.87 -8.25
N PRO A 57 9.48 1.26 -7.65
CA PRO A 57 9.46 -0.16 -7.31
C PRO A 57 9.76 -1.05 -8.51
N THR A 58 10.74 -1.94 -8.34
CA THR A 58 11.17 -2.91 -9.35
C THR A 58 11.52 -4.24 -8.70
N ILE A 59 11.48 -5.32 -9.50
CA ILE A 59 12.01 -6.62 -9.09
C ILE A 59 13.51 -6.45 -8.79
N GLY A 60 13.95 -7.01 -7.65
CA GLY A 60 15.36 -7.01 -7.26
C GLY A 60 15.91 -5.69 -6.74
N ALA A 61 15.09 -4.65 -6.62
CA ALA A 61 15.38 -3.32 -6.08
C ALA A 61 16.86 -2.87 -6.15
N PRO A 62 17.24 -1.85 -6.95
CA PRO A 62 18.61 -1.37 -7.04
C PRO A 62 19.12 -0.85 -5.69
N MET A 63 20.44 -0.81 -5.49
CA MET A 63 21.04 -0.42 -4.21
C MET A 63 20.59 0.98 -3.74
N VAL A 64 20.49 1.94 -4.66
CA VAL A 64 20.01 3.30 -4.33
C VAL A 64 18.62 3.28 -3.69
N ARG A 65 17.71 2.48 -4.26
CA ARG A 65 16.37 2.30 -3.70
C ARG A 65 16.39 1.63 -2.32
N LYS A 66 17.21 0.57 -2.16
CA LYS A 66 17.37 -0.08 -0.84
C LYS A 66 17.90 0.89 0.21
N LEU A 67 18.92 1.68 -0.15
CA LEU A 67 19.46 2.70 0.76
C LEU A 67 18.42 3.77 1.12
N ALA A 68 17.58 4.20 0.18
CA ALA A 68 16.50 5.15 0.47
C ALA A 68 15.50 4.55 1.47
N LEU A 69 15.08 3.29 1.29
CA LEU A 69 14.18 2.60 2.22
C LEU A 69 14.82 2.35 3.59
N TYR A 70 16.13 2.03 3.65
CA TYR A 70 16.84 1.86 4.93
C TYR A 70 17.01 3.20 5.67
N ASN A 71 17.24 4.30 4.95
CA ASN A 71 17.22 5.63 5.56
C ASN A 71 15.81 6.00 6.03
N LEU A 72 14.77 5.59 5.30
CA LEU A 72 13.38 5.76 5.74
C LEU A 72 13.13 4.99 7.03
N ASP A 73 13.60 3.74 7.14
CA ASP A 73 13.54 2.96 8.41
C ASP A 73 14.17 3.75 9.57
N ALA A 74 15.38 4.27 9.36
CA ALA A 74 16.07 5.04 10.40
C ALA A 74 15.27 6.26 10.86
N MET A 75 14.63 6.97 9.91
CA MET A 75 13.79 8.12 10.23
C MET A 75 12.48 7.72 10.92
N LEU A 76 11.84 6.62 10.51
CA LEU A 76 10.57 6.16 11.07
C LEU A 76 10.74 5.47 12.42
N HIS A 77 11.94 5.02 12.77
CA HIS A 77 12.28 4.47 14.09
C HIS A 77 12.78 5.53 15.07
N GLU A 78 12.90 6.78 14.66
CA GLU A 78 13.22 7.90 15.53
C GLU A 78 11.92 8.58 16.01
N THR A 79 11.51 8.29 17.25
CA THR A 79 10.23 8.78 17.83
C THR A 79 10.09 10.30 17.82
N LYS A 80 11.21 11.03 17.78
CA LYS A 80 11.23 12.48 17.73
C LYS A 80 10.57 13.06 16.48
N TYR A 81 10.53 12.30 15.40
CA TYR A 81 9.97 12.75 14.12
C TYR A 81 8.55 12.26 13.87
N ASP A 82 8.00 11.42 14.75
CA ASP A 82 6.61 11.01 14.70
C ASP A 82 5.70 12.24 14.77
N HIS A 83 4.81 12.41 13.80
CA HIS A 83 3.89 13.56 13.66
C HIS A 83 4.55 14.94 13.61
N THR A 84 5.82 15.02 13.28
CA THR A 84 6.46 16.31 13.04
C THR A 84 6.15 16.81 11.62
N GLU A 85 6.34 18.10 11.42
CA GLU A 85 6.15 18.72 10.11
C GLU A 85 6.97 18.04 8.99
N PRO A 86 8.26 17.66 9.16
CA PRO A 86 9.02 16.93 8.14
C PRO A 86 8.38 15.62 7.72
N PHE A 87 7.91 14.82 8.68
CA PHE A 87 7.22 13.56 8.44
C PHE A 87 5.88 13.78 7.69
N ASN A 88 5.08 14.73 8.15
CA ASN A 88 3.81 15.07 7.52
C ASN A 88 4.00 15.53 6.06
N ASN A 89 5.02 16.34 5.77
CA ASN A 89 5.34 16.80 4.41
C ASN A 89 5.78 15.63 3.50
N PHE A 90 6.56 14.70 4.05
CA PHE A 90 6.92 13.46 3.32
C PHE A 90 5.67 12.66 2.95
N LEU A 91 4.81 12.36 3.92
CA LEU A 91 3.56 11.64 3.67
C LEU A 91 2.65 12.35 2.67
N GLU A 92 2.50 13.67 2.83
CA GLU A 92 1.69 14.47 1.91
C GLU A 92 2.21 14.38 0.47
N SER A 93 3.54 14.46 0.28
CA SER A 93 4.17 14.27 -1.03
C SER A 93 3.86 12.88 -1.60
N ARG A 94 4.00 11.82 -0.79
CA ARG A 94 3.72 10.44 -1.21
C ARG A 94 2.25 10.26 -1.61
N MET A 95 1.31 10.78 -0.82
CA MET A 95 -0.13 10.69 -1.12
C MET A 95 -0.51 11.48 -2.38
N LYS A 96 0.06 12.66 -2.60
CA LYS A 96 -0.14 13.44 -3.83
C LYS A 96 0.34 12.68 -5.07
N LYS A 97 1.51 12.02 -5.00
CA LYS A 97 2.03 11.20 -6.10
C LYS A 97 1.15 9.99 -6.40
N LEU A 98 0.69 9.29 -5.37
CA LEU A 98 -0.23 8.16 -5.49
C LEU A 98 -1.53 8.59 -6.18
N LEU A 99 -2.15 9.67 -5.72
CA LEU A 99 -3.40 10.19 -6.30
C LEU A 99 -3.21 10.64 -7.74
N ALA A 100 -2.14 11.36 -8.04
CA ALA A 100 -1.82 11.78 -9.41
C ALA A 100 -1.58 10.61 -10.37
N ASP A 101 -1.18 9.44 -9.86
CA ASP A 101 -1.12 8.22 -10.68
C ASP A 101 -2.45 7.48 -10.72
N LEU A 102 -3.25 7.50 -9.65
CA LEU A 102 -4.62 7.00 -9.65
C LEU A 102 -5.54 7.74 -10.63
N ASP A 103 -5.27 9.01 -10.96
CA ASP A 103 -6.00 9.74 -12.00
C ASP A 103 -5.76 9.17 -13.42
N LYS A 104 -4.67 8.41 -13.62
CA LYS A 104 -4.32 7.86 -14.92
C LYS A 104 -5.02 6.52 -15.17
N PRO A 105 -5.69 6.29 -16.29
CA PRO A 105 -6.35 5.02 -16.56
C PRO A 105 -5.35 3.88 -16.74
N VAL A 106 -5.72 2.69 -16.28
CA VAL A 106 -5.01 1.44 -16.59
C VAL A 106 -5.66 0.82 -17.82
N LYS A 107 -4.96 0.82 -18.96
CA LYS A 107 -5.49 0.27 -20.24
C LYS A 107 -5.32 -1.25 -20.35
N LYS A 108 -4.30 -1.82 -19.72
CA LYS A 108 -3.97 -3.25 -19.75
C LYS A 108 -3.13 -3.60 -18.54
N GLY A 109 -3.21 -4.84 -18.06
CA GLY A 109 -2.46 -5.28 -16.88
C GLY A 109 -3.12 -4.85 -15.57
N MET A 110 -2.34 -4.84 -14.51
CA MET A 110 -2.79 -4.45 -13.18
C MET A 110 -1.73 -3.58 -12.51
N LYS A 111 -2.14 -2.51 -11.86
CA LYS A 111 -1.30 -1.72 -10.96
C LYS A 111 -1.66 -2.05 -9.52
N ILE A 112 -0.65 -2.24 -8.69
CA ILE A 112 -0.79 -2.35 -7.24
C ILE A 112 -0.19 -1.10 -6.64
N TYR A 113 -0.95 -0.43 -5.78
CA TYR A 113 -0.53 0.74 -5.01
C TYR A 113 -0.46 0.35 -3.54
N LYS A 114 0.60 0.73 -2.84
CA LYS A 114 0.70 0.64 -1.39
C LYS A 114 0.36 1.99 -0.79
N VAL A 115 -0.75 2.06 -0.04
CA VAL A 115 -1.20 3.30 0.60
C VAL A 115 -0.38 3.54 1.86
N TYR A 116 -0.53 2.65 2.82
CA TYR A 116 0.13 2.66 4.13
C TYR A 116 0.03 1.28 4.76
N ASN A 117 1.03 0.85 5.54
CA ASN A 117 1.06 -0.42 6.24
C ASN A 117 0.73 -1.60 5.31
N ASP A 118 -0.34 -2.33 5.57
CA ASP A 118 -0.87 -3.41 4.72
C ASP A 118 -2.06 -2.96 3.83
N GLY A 119 -2.29 -1.65 3.74
CA GLY A 119 -3.33 -1.05 2.91
C GLY A 119 -2.92 -0.95 1.45
N PHE A 120 -3.62 -1.68 0.57
CA PHE A 120 -3.33 -1.74 -0.87
C PHE A 120 -4.52 -1.36 -1.74
N ILE A 121 -4.20 -0.91 -2.97
CA ILE A 121 -5.18 -0.75 -4.04
C ILE A 121 -4.70 -1.54 -5.25
N ALA A 122 -5.55 -2.46 -5.76
CA ALA A 122 -5.33 -3.14 -7.02
C ALA A 122 -6.23 -2.51 -8.10
N ARG A 123 -5.63 -2.04 -9.20
CA ARG A 123 -6.36 -1.38 -10.28
C ARG A 123 -6.13 -2.04 -11.62
N THR A 124 -7.22 -2.38 -12.31
CA THR A 124 -7.25 -2.84 -13.71
C THR A 124 -8.05 -1.86 -14.57
N GLN A 125 -8.37 -2.24 -15.78
CA GLN A 125 -9.25 -1.44 -16.64
C GLN A 125 -10.70 -1.41 -16.12
N SER A 126 -11.19 -2.53 -15.57
CA SER A 126 -12.60 -2.69 -15.16
C SER A 126 -12.87 -2.39 -13.69
N ALA A 127 -11.86 -2.41 -12.82
CA ALA A 127 -12.05 -2.29 -11.38
C ALA A 127 -10.86 -1.67 -10.64
N THR A 128 -11.17 -0.96 -9.56
CA THR A 128 -10.22 -0.45 -8.57
C THR A 128 -10.63 -0.96 -7.18
N ILE A 129 -9.82 -1.85 -6.63
CA ILE A 129 -10.14 -2.66 -5.46
C ILE A 129 -9.24 -2.21 -4.30
N ALA A 130 -9.83 -1.81 -3.17
CA ALA A 130 -9.11 -1.46 -1.97
C ALA A 130 -9.08 -2.64 -0.99
N PHE A 131 -7.94 -2.87 -0.35
CA PHE A 131 -7.72 -3.84 0.71
C PHE A 131 -7.12 -3.14 1.92
N ASP A 132 -7.69 -3.31 3.10
CA ASP A 132 -7.19 -2.84 4.39
C ASP A 132 -6.69 -1.37 4.38
N VAL A 133 -7.34 -0.52 3.59
CA VAL A 133 -7.01 0.91 3.54
C VAL A 133 -7.44 1.58 4.83
N VAL A 134 -6.47 2.13 5.54
CA VAL A 134 -6.67 2.84 6.81
C VAL A 134 -5.99 4.21 6.79
N ARG A 135 -6.36 5.08 7.71
CA ARG A 135 -5.67 6.36 7.92
C ARG A 135 -4.35 6.17 8.69
N GLY A 136 -4.21 5.05 9.39
CA GLY A 136 -3.18 4.86 10.39
C GLY A 136 -3.34 5.79 11.59
N ALA A 137 -2.73 5.44 12.72
CA ALA A 137 -2.74 6.27 13.91
C ALA A 137 -1.43 6.15 14.68
N ILE A 138 -0.90 7.28 15.14
CA ILE A 138 0.17 7.33 16.13
C ILE A 138 -0.34 8.12 17.33
N GLN A 139 -0.28 7.53 18.53
CA GLN A 139 -0.72 8.19 19.76
C GLN A 139 -2.11 8.83 19.64
N GLY A 140 -3.03 8.15 18.95
CA GLY A 140 -4.40 8.63 18.74
C GLY A 140 -4.58 9.72 17.68
N LYS A 141 -3.50 10.13 16.99
CA LYS A 141 -3.58 11.08 15.85
C LYS A 141 -3.52 10.33 14.52
N GLU A 142 -4.34 10.75 13.56
CA GLU A 142 -4.32 10.18 12.22
C GLU A 142 -3.00 10.49 11.50
N ILE A 143 -2.47 9.52 10.77
CA ILE A 143 -1.25 9.65 9.95
C ILE A 143 -1.62 10.23 8.59
N ILE A 144 -2.56 9.59 7.89
CA ILE A 144 -3.03 10.07 6.58
C ILE A 144 -4.27 10.91 6.78
N PRO A 145 -4.23 12.22 6.47
CA PRO A 145 -5.37 13.10 6.62
C PRO A 145 -6.60 12.60 5.84
N LYS A 146 -7.77 12.69 6.45
CA LYS A 146 -9.07 12.24 5.88
C LYS A 146 -9.31 12.77 4.45
N LYS A 147 -8.79 13.96 4.11
CA LYS A 147 -8.91 14.54 2.76
C LYS A 147 -8.31 13.65 1.67
N TYR A 148 -7.17 12.98 1.94
CA TYR A 148 -6.53 12.07 0.98
C TYR A 148 -7.26 10.74 0.90
N ILE A 149 -7.70 10.23 2.04
CA ILE A 149 -8.52 9.00 2.08
C ILE A 149 -9.81 9.19 1.27
N ARG A 150 -10.49 10.33 1.38
CA ARG A 150 -11.70 10.61 0.60
C ARG A 150 -11.40 10.54 -0.91
N GLN A 151 -10.32 11.15 -1.37
CA GLN A 151 -9.92 11.08 -2.77
C GLN A 151 -9.56 9.64 -3.19
N ILE A 152 -8.90 8.85 -2.34
CA ILE A 152 -8.66 7.42 -2.60
C ILE A 152 -9.99 6.68 -2.74
N VAL A 153 -10.93 6.90 -1.83
CA VAL A 153 -12.27 6.29 -1.87
C VAL A 153 -12.99 6.64 -3.17
N ASP A 154 -12.87 7.89 -3.66
CA ASP A 154 -13.50 8.32 -4.92
C ASP A 154 -13.03 7.46 -6.11
N HIS A 155 -11.75 7.04 -6.13
CA HIS A 155 -11.19 6.18 -7.17
C HIS A 155 -11.52 4.69 -7.02
N CYS A 156 -11.81 4.21 -5.81
CA CYS A 156 -12.05 2.79 -5.55
C CYS A 156 -13.50 2.39 -5.79
N ASP A 157 -13.75 1.14 -6.14
CA ASP A 157 -15.09 0.57 -6.36
C ASP A 157 -15.59 -0.23 -5.16
N ILE A 158 -14.69 -0.78 -4.34
CA ILE A 158 -14.98 -1.71 -3.25
C ILE A 158 -13.85 -1.68 -2.21
N LEU A 159 -14.19 -1.97 -0.95
CA LEU A 159 -13.23 -2.19 0.13
C LEU A 159 -13.37 -3.61 0.69
N PHE A 160 -12.26 -4.33 0.77
CA PHE A 160 -12.12 -5.58 1.53
C PHE A 160 -11.32 -5.32 2.79
N ILE A 161 -11.80 -5.86 3.92
CA ILE A 161 -11.15 -5.80 5.23
C ILE A 161 -10.84 -7.22 5.66
N THR A 162 -9.57 -7.53 5.94
CA THR A 162 -9.14 -8.89 6.24
C THR A 162 -9.49 -9.31 7.65
N HIS A 163 -9.32 -8.45 8.64
CA HIS A 163 -9.58 -8.78 10.05
C HIS A 163 -9.82 -7.53 10.92
N ASN A 164 -10.12 -7.74 12.19
CA ASN A 164 -10.58 -6.71 13.13
C ASN A 164 -9.43 -6.12 13.98
N HIS A 165 -8.33 -5.68 13.34
CA HIS A 165 -7.33 -4.82 13.97
C HIS A 165 -7.43 -3.39 13.44
N GLY A 166 -7.07 -2.40 14.26
CA GLY A 166 -7.24 -0.99 13.91
C GLY A 166 -6.38 -0.50 12.75
N ASP A 167 -5.31 -1.21 12.45
CA ASP A 167 -4.39 -0.99 11.33
C ASP A 167 -4.82 -1.70 10.03
N HIS A 168 -5.95 -2.43 10.05
CA HIS A 168 -6.62 -3.04 8.88
C HIS A 168 -8.08 -2.61 8.76
N ALA A 169 -8.76 -2.31 9.88
CA ALA A 169 -10.18 -2.00 9.94
C ALA A 169 -10.42 -0.58 10.48
N ASP A 170 -10.43 0.42 9.62
CA ASP A 170 -10.72 1.81 9.97
C ASP A 170 -12.20 2.14 9.73
N PRO A 171 -13.01 2.36 10.78
CA PRO A 171 -14.46 2.63 10.62
C PRO A 171 -14.74 3.94 9.87
N ILE A 172 -13.85 4.91 9.90
CA ILE A 172 -14.03 6.17 9.16
C ILE A 172 -13.83 5.93 7.67
N VAL A 173 -12.83 5.13 7.29
CA VAL A 173 -12.61 4.75 5.89
C VAL A 173 -13.79 3.92 5.38
N ALA A 174 -14.22 2.91 6.12
CA ALA A 174 -15.38 2.09 5.76
C ALA A 174 -16.65 2.93 5.58
N ASN A 175 -16.91 3.87 6.48
CA ASN A 175 -18.05 4.78 6.35
C ASN A 175 -17.99 5.65 5.08
N LEU A 176 -16.80 6.10 4.67
CA LEU A 176 -16.64 6.85 3.42
C LEU A 176 -17.02 5.99 2.19
N PHE A 177 -16.67 4.70 2.17
CA PHE A 177 -17.12 3.78 1.12
C PHE A 177 -18.63 3.59 1.13
N ILE A 178 -19.22 3.37 2.31
CA ILE A 178 -20.67 3.20 2.50
C ILE A 178 -21.43 4.46 2.06
N GLU A 179 -21.00 5.66 2.48
CA GLU A 179 -21.56 6.95 2.08
C GLU A 179 -21.51 7.15 0.55
N ALA A 180 -20.46 6.66 -0.10
CA ALA A 180 -20.33 6.68 -1.56
C ALA A 180 -21.14 5.59 -2.28
N GLY A 181 -21.86 4.73 -1.55
CA GLY A 181 -22.64 3.62 -2.07
C GLY A 181 -21.74 2.50 -2.63
N LYS A 182 -20.54 2.34 -2.09
CA LYS A 182 -19.55 1.32 -2.47
C LYS A 182 -19.54 0.19 -1.44
N PRO A 183 -19.48 -1.09 -1.86
CA PRO A 183 -19.51 -2.20 -0.92
C PRO A 183 -18.29 -2.24 -0.03
N VAL A 184 -18.51 -2.62 1.23
CA VAL A 184 -17.47 -2.96 2.21
C VAL A 184 -17.68 -4.41 2.62
N ILE A 185 -16.66 -5.23 2.48
CA ILE A 185 -16.69 -6.67 2.78
C ILE A 185 -15.69 -6.98 3.88
N ALA A 186 -16.14 -7.71 4.89
CA ALA A 186 -15.33 -8.04 6.06
C ALA A 186 -15.73 -9.40 6.66
N PRO A 187 -14.90 -10.02 7.52
CA PRO A 187 -15.33 -11.15 8.33
C PRO A 187 -16.34 -10.73 9.39
N THR A 188 -17.06 -11.71 9.95
CA THR A 188 -18.22 -11.50 10.83
C THR A 188 -17.91 -10.78 12.15
N ASN A 189 -16.65 -10.76 12.58
CA ASN A 189 -16.23 -10.09 13.82
C ASN A 189 -15.84 -8.61 13.63
N VAL A 190 -15.71 -8.14 12.38
CA VAL A 190 -15.49 -6.71 12.09
C VAL A 190 -16.81 -5.97 12.18
N TRP A 191 -16.97 -5.11 13.18
CA TRP A 191 -18.18 -4.30 13.41
C TRP A 191 -19.50 -5.09 13.23
N LYS A 192 -19.62 -6.20 13.91
CA LYS A 192 -20.68 -7.22 13.82
C LYS A 192 -22.10 -6.68 13.65
N ASN A 193 -22.41 -5.53 14.25
CA ASN A 193 -23.74 -4.93 14.22
C ASN A 193 -23.92 -3.89 13.10
N ASN A 194 -22.91 -3.64 12.28
CA ASN A 194 -23.01 -2.70 11.16
C ASN A 194 -23.66 -3.39 9.95
N VAL A 195 -24.93 -3.16 9.73
CA VAL A 195 -25.72 -3.75 8.64
C VAL A 195 -25.30 -3.27 7.23
N SER A 196 -24.52 -2.19 7.14
CA SER A 196 -24.00 -1.68 5.88
C SER A 196 -22.70 -2.39 5.44
N VAL A 197 -22.09 -3.21 6.31
CA VAL A 197 -20.96 -4.04 6.00
C VAL A 197 -21.45 -5.42 5.58
N GLN A 198 -20.97 -5.92 4.45
CA GLN A 198 -21.27 -7.29 4.01
C GLN A 198 -20.34 -8.27 4.73
N HIS A 199 -20.86 -8.93 5.75
CA HIS A 199 -20.12 -9.92 6.52
C HIS A 199 -20.09 -11.26 5.77
N LEU A 200 -18.91 -11.65 5.28
CA LEU A 200 -18.70 -12.91 4.58
C LEU A 200 -17.57 -13.70 5.29
N ARG A 201 -17.96 -14.80 5.91
CA ARG A 201 -17.03 -15.74 6.56
C ARG A 201 -17.63 -17.13 6.57
N SER A 202 -16.82 -18.14 6.37
CA SER A 202 -17.16 -19.55 6.48
C SER A 202 -15.92 -20.35 6.82
N ASP A 203 -16.06 -21.54 7.37
CA ASP A 203 -14.97 -22.50 7.55
C ASP A 203 -14.56 -23.17 6.23
N LYS A 204 -15.25 -22.86 5.14
CA LYS A 204 -14.96 -23.30 3.78
C LYS A 204 -14.74 -22.12 2.88
N ILE A 205 -14.10 -22.35 1.73
CA ILE A 205 -13.94 -21.35 0.69
C ILE A 205 -15.32 -20.86 0.22
N ILE A 206 -15.54 -19.56 0.29
CA ILE A 206 -16.70 -18.91 -0.33
C ILE A 206 -16.31 -18.50 -1.74
N ASP A 207 -17.11 -18.88 -2.74
CA ASP A 207 -16.96 -18.41 -4.13
C ASP A 207 -18.17 -17.54 -4.47
N LYS A 208 -17.92 -16.27 -4.81
CA LYS A 208 -18.99 -15.28 -5.00
C LYS A 208 -18.65 -14.30 -6.12
N ALA A 209 -19.63 -14.05 -6.99
CA ALA A 209 -19.58 -12.90 -7.90
C ALA A 209 -20.10 -11.65 -7.17
N ILE A 210 -19.35 -10.54 -7.26
CA ILE A 210 -19.74 -9.26 -6.71
C ILE A 210 -19.89 -8.29 -7.86
N GLU A 211 -21.08 -7.70 -7.98
CA GLU A 211 -21.36 -6.67 -8.96
C GLU A 211 -20.98 -5.29 -8.38
N LEU A 212 -20.18 -4.55 -9.12
CA LEU A 212 -19.78 -3.19 -8.79
C LEU A 212 -20.82 -2.19 -9.29
N LYS A 213 -20.82 -0.99 -8.73
CA LYS A 213 -21.72 0.10 -9.14
C LYS A 213 -21.60 0.44 -10.65
N SER A 214 -20.45 0.16 -11.25
CA SER A 214 -20.21 0.31 -12.69
C SER A 214 -20.88 -0.76 -13.55
N GLY A 215 -21.53 -1.78 -12.98
CA GLY A 215 -22.05 -2.96 -13.64
C GLY A 215 -20.99 -4.04 -13.95
N LYS A 216 -19.74 -3.77 -13.64
CA LYS A 216 -18.64 -4.75 -13.75
C LYS A 216 -18.70 -5.77 -12.63
N LYS A 217 -18.13 -6.96 -12.85
CA LYS A 217 -18.17 -8.07 -11.89
C LYS A 217 -16.78 -8.51 -11.47
N LEU A 218 -16.64 -8.75 -10.17
CA LEU A 218 -15.48 -9.41 -9.58
C LEU A 218 -15.85 -10.85 -9.25
N GLN A 219 -14.94 -11.79 -9.53
CA GLN A 219 -15.01 -13.13 -8.97
C GLN A 219 -14.16 -13.14 -7.70
N VAL A 220 -14.76 -13.44 -6.58
CA VAL A 220 -14.11 -13.36 -5.27
C VAL A 220 -14.17 -14.72 -4.60
N LYS A 221 -13.01 -15.30 -4.30
CA LYS A 221 -12.91 -16.40 -3.35
C LYS A 221 -12.43 -15.85 -2.02
N ILE A 222 -13.12 -16.23 -0.96
CA ILE A 222 -12.77 -15.87 0.42
C ILE A 222 -12.32 -17.12 1.11
N LEU A 223 -11.05 -17.15 1.49
CA LEU A 223 -10.43 -18.29 2.16
C LEU A 223 -10.45 -18.05 3.67
N PRO A 224 -10.81 -19.06 4.48
CA PRO A 224 -10.71 -18.95 5.92
C PRO A 224 -9.25 -18.93 6.36
N GLY A 225 -8.84 -17.89 7.08
CA GLY A 225 -7.52 -17.75 7.66
C GLY A 225 -7.62 -17.19 9.07
N HIS A 226 -6.52 -17.17 9.81
CA HIS A 226 -6.45 -16.63 11.16
C HIS A 226 -5.10 -15.92 11.42
N GLN A 227 -5.18 -14.86 12.23
CA GLN A 227 -4.05 -14.33 12.96
C GLN A 227 -4.18 -14.82 14.40
N SER A 228 -3.40 -15.83 14.79
CA SER A 228 -3.65 -16.58 16.02
C SER A 228 -5.12 -17.03 16.09
N GLU A 229 -5.86 -16.63 17.12
CA GLU A 229 -7.29 -16.96 17.31
C GLU A 229 -8.23 -15.98 16.56
N LEU A 230 -7.72 -14.90 16.00
CA LEU A 230 -8.51 -13.89 15.33
C LEU A 230 -8.83 -14.29 13.89
N MET A 231 -10.11 -14.23 13.52
CA MET A 231 -10.54 -14.47 12.13
C MET A 231 -9.86 -13.49 11.19
N ASN A 232 -9.19 -13.99 10.19
CA ASN A 232 -8.57 -13.27 9.10
C ASN A 232 -9.05 -13.86 7.77
N ASN A 233 -9.73 -13.06 6.95
CA ASN A 233 -10.12 -13.49 5.62
C ASN A 233 -8.95 -13.29 4.65
N ILE A 234 -8.65 -14.30 3.84
CA ILE A 234 -7.77 -14.14 2.69
C ILE A 234 -8.66 -13.93 1.47
N TYR A 235 -8.44 -12.84 0.73
CA TYR A 235 -9.22 -12.50 -0.44
C TYR A 235 -8.47 -12.81 -1.72
N VAL A 236 -9.06 -13.66 -2.58
CA VAL A 236 -8.61 -13.91 -3.96
C VAL A 236 -9.60 -13.23 -4.88
N VAL A 237 -9.19 -12.12 -5.50
CA VAL A 237 -10.08 -11.31 -6.32
C VAL A 237 -9.62 -11.33 -7.77
N THR A 238 -10.52 -11.76 -8.66
CA THR A 238 -10.27 -11.83 -10.10
C THR A 238 -11.19 -10.85 -10.83
N THR A 239 -10.61 -9.98 -11.64
CA THR A 239 -11.32 -8.97 -12.45
C THR A 239 -11.80 -9.54 -13.79
N GLU A 240 -12.59 -8.77 -14.55
CA GLU A 240 -13.07 -9.17 -15.88
C GLU A 240 -11.92 -9.46 -16.86
N GLU A 241 -10.79 -8.76 -16.73
CA GLU A 241 -9.58 -8.98 -17.54
C GLU A 241 -8.78 -10.23 -17.12
N LYS A 242 -9.34 -11.05 -16.22
CA LYS A 242 -8.69 -12.25 -15.67
C LYS A 242 -7.38 -11.91 -14.93
N LYS A 243 -7.29 -10.73 -14.34
CA LYS A 243 -6.22 -10.37 -13.42
C LYS A 243 -6.62 -10.76 -12.01
N THR A 244 -5.75 -11.50 -11.33
CA THR A 244 -6.00 -12.02 -10.00
C THR A 244 -5.03 -11.42 -8.99
N VAL A 245 -5.56 -10.83 -7.93
CA VAL A 245 -4.81 -10.36 -6.77
C VAL A 245 -5.25 -11.11 -5.53
N VAL A 246 -4.30 -11.42 -4.67
CA VAL A 246 -4.55 -12.04 -3.37
C VAL A 246 -4.07 -11.12 -2.27
N GLN A 247 -4.93 -10.84 -1.28
CA GLN A 247 -4.57 -10.18 -0.02
C GLN A 247 -4.66 -11.18 1.11
N THR A 248 -3.54 -11.41 1.80
CA THR A 248 -3.48 -12.40 2.88
C THR A 248 -3.84 -11.83 4.25
N GLY A 249 -3.82 -10.48 4.40
CA GLY A 249 -3.86 -9.86 5.72
C GLY A 249 -2.76 -10.43 6.61
N ASP A 250 -3.02 -10.48 7.91
CA ASP A 250 -2.10 -10.98 8.92
C ASP A 250 -2.17 -12.50 9.10
N GLN A 251 -2.16 -13.23 7.99
CA GLN A 251 -2.18 -14.68 8.04
C GLN A 251 -0.96 -15.23 8.79
N TYR A 252 -1.20 -15.86 9.93
CA TYR A 252 -0.13 -16.29 10.83
C TYR A 252 -0.31 -17.71 11.36
N HIS A 253 -1.55 -18.21 11.43
CA HIS A 253 -1.88 -19.48 12.06
C HIS A 253 -1.26 -20.66 11.30
N LYS A 254 -0.59 -21.56 12.04
CA LYS A 254 0.23 -22.61 11.45
C LYS A 254 -0.61 -23.61 10.64
N GLU A 255 -1.73 -24.04 11.19
CA GLU A 255 -2.62 -25.01 10.57
C GLU A 255 -3.24 -24.47 9.27
N ASP A 256 -3.50 -23.16 9.21
CA ASP A 256 -3.96 -22.54 7.97
C ASP A 256 -2.88 -22.54 6.90
N ILE A 257 -1.63 -22.26 7.25
CA ILE A 257 -0.52 -22.30 6.30
C ILE A 257 -0.34 -23.71 5.74
N GLU A 258 -0.55 -24.76 6.53
CA GLU A 258 -0.42 -26.15 6.09
C GLU A 258 -1.42 -26.51 4.97
N TRP A 259 -2.68 -26.11 5.08
CA TRP A 259 -3.63 -26.37 3.99
C TRP A 259 -3.47 -25.37 2.82
N LEU A 260 -3.05 -24.14 3.09
CA LEU A 260 -2.78 -23.14 2.05
C LEU A 260 -1.62 -23.52 1.12
N MET A 261 -0.72 -24.42 1.52
CA MET A 261 0.38 -24.90 0.66
C MET A 261 -0.09 -25.55 -0.65
N ASN A 262 -1.35 -25.98 -0.74
CA ASN A 262 -1.93 -26.58 -1.94
C ASN A 262 -3.00 -25.70 -2.60
N ILE A 263 -3.20 -24.49 -2.13
CA ILE A 263 -4.30 -23.62 -2.56
C ILE A 263 -4.27 -23.28 -4.06
N HIS A 264 -3.08 -23.29 -4.68
CA HIS A 264 -2.91 -23.07 -6.13
C HIS A 264 -3.72 -24.04 -7.00
N GLN A 265 -4.18 -25.16 -6.46
CA GLN A 265 -5.06 -26.13 -7.17
C GLN A 265 -6.53 -25.66 -7.22
N GLU A 266 -6.94 -24.75 -6.32
CA GLU A 266 -8.33 -24.32 -6.16
C GLU A 266 -8.58 -22.88 -6.61
N ILE A 267 -7.51 -22.12 -6.90
CA ILE A 267 -7.60 -20.71 -7.30
C ILE A 267 -6.88 -20.45 -8.62
N PRO A 268 -7.27 -19.41 -9.37
CA PRO A 268 -6.46 -18.93 -10.48
C PRO A 268 -5.07 -18.50 -9.99
N ARG A 269 -4.02 -18.72 -10.79
CA ARG A 269 -2.68 -18.27 -10.46
C ARG A 269 -2.67 -16.75 -10.26
N PRO A 270 -2.29 -16.24 -9.07
CA PRO A 270 -2.30 -14.80 -8.81
C PRO A 270 -1.29 -14.05 -9.68
N ASP A 271 -1.70 -12.89 -10.24
CA ASP A 271 -0.77 -11.92 -10.81
C ASP A 271 0.03 -11.25 -9.71
N ALA A 272 -0.61 -10.96 -8.55
CA ALA A 272 0.06 -10.42 -7.36
C ALA A 272 -0.45 -11.10 -6.09
N LEU A 273 0.46 -11.42 -5.18
CA LEU A 273 0.21 -11.82 -3.80
C LEU A 273 0.69 -10.68 -2.90
N LEU A 274 -0.24 -10.09 -2.16
CA LEU A 274 0.04 -9.09 -1.13
C LEU A 274 0.19 -9.84 0.19
N VAL A 275 1.39 -9.80 0.76
CA VAL A 275 1.73 -10.63 1.93
C VAL A 275 2.32 -9.79 3.05
N ASN A 276 1.83 -10.03 4.26
CA ASN A 276 2.39 -9.40 5.46
C ASN A 276 3.83 -9.86 5.70
N CYS A 277 4.77 -8.91 5.85
CA CYS A 277 6.19 -9.19 6.09
C CYS A 277 6.47 -9.90 7.44
N TRP A 278 5.48 -9.92 8.35
CA TRP A 278 5.56 -10.63 9.64
C TRP A 278 5.16 -12.11 9.54
N THR A 279 4.55 -12.52 8.45
CA THR A 279 4.06 -13.90 8.29
C THR A 279 5.16 -14.92 8.57
N ASN A 280 4.94 -15.81 9.54
CA ASN A 280 5.78 -16.98 9.73
C ASN A 280 5.59 -17.93 8.55
N ARG A 281 6.65 -18.68 8.20
CA ARG A 281 6.59 -19.60 7.07
C ARG A 281 6.12 -18.90 5.78
N MET A 282 6.55 -17.65 5.56
CA MET A 282 6.18 -16.84 4.40
C MET A 282 6.49 -17.58 3.09
N ASN A 283 7.59 -18.35 3.02
CA ASN A 283 7.96 -19.16 1.85
C ASN A 283 6.87 -20.18 1.53
N ASP A 284 6.36 -20.91 2.53
CA ASP A 284 5.33 -21.93 2.34
C ASP A 284 4.05 -21.30 1.82
N LEU A 285 3.67 -20.13 2.38
CA LEU A 285 2.50 -19.39 1.93
C LEU A 285 2.67 -18.91 0.48
N ILE A 286 3.82 -18.36 0.12
CA ILE A 286 4.13 -17.89 -1.23
C ILE A 286 4.11 -19.07 -2.24
N GLU A 287 4.74 -20.20 -1.90
CA GLU A 287 4.73 -21.39 -2.76
C GLU A 287 3.32 -21.95 -2.91
N GLY A 288 2.53 -21.95 -1.83
CA GLY A 288 1.14 -22.40 -1.86
C GLY A 288 0.27 -21.61 -2.84
N PHE A 289 0.42 -20.29 -2.89
CA PHE A 289 -0.29 -19.44 -3.86
C PHE A 289 0.36 -19.43 -5.24
N SER A 290 1.65 -19.72 -5.35
CA SER A 290 2.43 -19.72 -6.61
C SER A 290 2.23 -18.47 -7.49
N PRO A 291 2.35 -17.24 -6.94
CA PRO A 291 2.05 -16.01 -7.66
C PRO A 291 3.08 -15.69 -8.74
N LYS A 292 2.75 -14.73 -9.64
CA LYS A 292 3.73 -14.14 -10.55
C LYS A 292 4.62 -13.12 -9.84
N PHE A 293 4.03 -12.32 -8.94
CA PHE A 293 4.72 -11.32 -8.13
C PHE A 293 4.30 -11.40 -6.68
N VAL A 294 5.25 -11.26 -5.78
CA VAL A 294 5.04 -11.08 -4.34
C VAL A 294 5.27 -9.62 -4.01
N ILE A 295 4.34 -9.00 -3.30
CA ILE A 295 4.43 -7.62 -2.83
C ILE A 295 4.25 -7.63 -1.33
N THR A 296 5.22 -7.09 -0.59
CA THR A 296 5.19 -7.10 0.87
C THR A 296 4.42 -5.92 1.44
N GLY A 297 3.70 -6.16 2.51
CA GLY A 297 2.99 -5.18 3.31
C GLY A 297 3.40 -5.22 4.79
N HIS A 298 2.81 -4.35 5.58
CA HIS A 298 2.97 -4.24 7.02
C HIS A 298 4.34 -3.70 7.49
N GLU A 299 5.17 -3.16 6.59
CA GLU A 299 6.40 -2.51 7.01
C GLU A 299 6.12 -1.14 7.63
N ASN A 300 6.79 -0.88 8.74
CA ASN A 300 6.77 0.38 9.46
C ASN A 300 5.37 0.81 9.93
N GLU A 301 4.57 -0.12 10.50
CA GLU A 301 3.31 0.27 11.14
C GLU A 301 3.56 1.23 12.29
N MET A 302 3.21 2.50 12.11
CA MET A 302 3.56 3.57 13.05
C MET A 302 2.76 3.53 14.35
N GLY A 303 1.64 2.82 14.38
CA GLY A 303 0.85 2.56 15.60
C GLY A 303 1.52 1.59 16.57
N HIS A 304 2.44 0.78 16.09
CA HIS A 304 3.21 -0.15 16.89
C HIS A 304 4.37 0.52 17.63
N THR A 305 4.87 -0.14 18.68
CA THR A 305 6.13 0.24 19.33
C THR A 305 7.30 0.03 18.37
N ILE A 306 8.39 0.75 18.57
CA ILE A 306 9.54 0.76 17.65
C ILE A 306 10.07 -0.65 17.35
N ASP A 307 10.13 -1.51 18.34
CA ASP A 307 10.59 -2.89 18.22
C ASP A 307 9.60 -3.83 17.51
N HIS A 308 8.38 -3.35 17.25
CA HIS A 308 7.34 -4.05 16.48
C HIS A 308 7.05 -3.38 15.13
N ARG A 309 7.77 -2.31 14.76
CA ARG A 309 7.73 -1.72 13.42
C ARG A 309 8.67 -2.50 12.51
N GLU A 310 8.15 -3.46 11.73
CA GLU A 310 8.99 -4.23 10.81
C GLU A 310 9.67 -3.31 9.80
N ALA A 311 10.98 -3.23 9.86
CA ALA A 311 11.76 -2.37 8.97
C ALA A 311 11.90 -2.97 7.57
N PHE A 312 12.02 -2.13 6.53
CA PHE A 312 12.29 -2.59 5.16
C PHE A 312 13.57 -3.43 5.04
N TRP A 313 14.61 -3.13 5.86
CA TRP A 313 15.83 -3.90 5.82
C TRP A 313 15.63 -5.36 6.28
N LEU A 314 14.74 -5.60 7.26
CA LEU A 314 14.34 -6.96 7.69
C LEU A 314 13.55 -7.66 6.60
N THR A 315 12.58 -6.96 5.99
CA THR A 315 11.82 -7.48 4.84
C THR A 315 12.76 -7.90 3.72
N PHE A 316 13.74 -7.06 3.34
CA PHE A 316 14.72 -7.44 2.32
C PHE A 316 15.57 -8.65 2.72
N GLN A 317 15.87 -8.85 4.00
CA GLN A 317 16.58 -10.06 4.44
C GLN A 317 15.73 -11.30 4.26
N LYS A 318 14.46 -11.27 4.70
CA LYS A 318 13.52 -12.39 4.52
C LYS A 318 13.30 -12.72 3.04
N MET A 319 13.14 -11.69 2.20
CA MET A 319 12.90 -11.87 0.77
C MET A 319 14.09 -12.39 -0.02
N LYS A 320 15.32 -12.40 0.52
CA LYS A 320 16.48 -13.03 -0.14
C LYS A 320 16.33 -14.54 -0.31
N GLU A 321 15.55 -15.18 0.55
CA GLU A 321 15.33 -16.64 0.54
C GLU A 321 14.18 -17.03 -0.40
N ILE A 322 13.50 -16.04 -1.00
CA ILE A 322 12.35 -16.26 -1.89
C ILE A 322 12.81 -16.41 -3.32
N GLU A 323 12.51 -17.53 -3.95
CA GLU A 323 12.82 -17.79 -5.37
C GLU A 323 11.79 -17.20 -6.35
N ARG A 324 10.93 -16.30 -5.90
CA ARG A 324 9.90 -15.63 -6.71
C ARG A 324 10.24 -14.18 -6.97
N ASN A 325 9.64 -13.61 -8.02
CA ASN A 325 9.72 -12.18 -8.26
C ASN A 325 9.03 -11.42 -7.12
N TYR A 326 9.78 -10.65 -6.35
CA TYR A 326 9.24 -9.84 -5.28
C TYR A 326 9.53 -8.35 -5.47
N VAL A 327 8.67 -7.54 -4.92
CA VAL A 327 8.76 -6.08 -4.94
C VAL A 327 8.44 -5.54 -3.55
N VAL A 328 9.38 -4.75 -3.00
CA VAL A 328 9.19 -4.01 -1.75
C VAL A 328 8.85 -2.57 -2.08
N MET A 329 7.72 -2.09 -1.57
CA MET A 329 7.21 -0.74 -1.83
C MET A 329 7.17 0.09 -0.55
N GLY A 330 7.61 1.34 -0.63
CA GLY A 330 7.29 2.35 0.36
C GLY A 330 5.84 2.85 0.24
N TRP A 331 5.40 3.65 1.21
CA TRP A 331 4.05 4.23 1.18
C TRP A 331 3.89 5.21 0.02
N GLY A 332 2.70 5.22 -0.59
CA GLY A 332 2.37 6.06 -1.74
C GLY A 332 3.03 5.63 -3.05
N GLU A 333 3.59 4.43 -3.11
CA GLU A 333 4.19 3.88 -4.32
C GLU A 333 3.26 2.93 -5.06
N TRP A 334 3.63 2.61 -6.28
CA TRP A 334 2.92 1.63 -7.11
C TRP A 334 3.86 0.79 -7.95
N PHE A 335 3.40 -0.41 -8.28
CA PHE A 335 4.08 -1.34 -9.18
C PHE A 335 3.11 -1.82 -10.27
N PHE A 336 3.61 -1.97 -11.50
CA PHE A 336 2.82 -2.45 -12.63
C PHE A 336 3.08 -3.94 -12.90
N CYS A 337 2.09 -4.78 -12.62
CA CYS A 337 2.05 -6.20 -12.95
C CYS A 337 1.61 -6.38 -14.41
N LYS A 338 2.55 -6.76 -15.27
CA LYS A 338 2.30 -6.98 -16.71
C LYS A 338 1.48 -8.23 -16.98
#